data_81236894735767028c8b72305a38aa4d
#
_entry.id   81236894735767028c8b72305a38aa4d
#
_cell.length_a   1.000
_cell.length_b   1.000
_cell.length_c   1.000
_cell.angle_alpha   90.00
_cell.angle_beta   90.00
_cell.angle_gamma   90.00
#
_symmetry.space_group_name_H-M   'P 1'
#
loop_
_entity.id
_entity.type
_entity.pdbx_description
1 polymer ?
#
loop_
_entity_poly.entity_id
_entity_poly.type
_entity_poly.pdbx_seq_one_letter_code
_entity_poly.pdbx_strand_id
1 'polypeptide(L)'
;MVLDIGVVVAYLAAMLLLGWYGMRRSRTHEDFLVAGRNLGPAFYMGTMAATVLGGASTVGTVRLGYVHGISGFWLCAMLGLGIIVLNVFLARPLLKLRIFTVTQILEFRYSARTRHVSALVMMAYALMLAATSVIATGTVMQVLFDMPFWLAILVGGGVVVVYSAVGGMWSLTLTDIVQFLIKTVGLMAVLLPICLSRVGGWDQLVAKLPAASFEPTAIGWPTIVTYFLIYFFGILIGQDIWQRVFTARSERVARLAGAAAGLYC
;
A
#
# COMPACT_ATOMS: atom_id res chain seq x y z
N MET A 1 -6.74 26.79 7.59
CA MET A 1 -6.86 26.82 6.11
C MET A 1 -5.54 27.21 5.41
N VAL A 2 -4.94 28.40 5.66
CA VAL A 2 -3.65 28.75 5.00
C VAL A 2 -2.51 27.80 5.38
N LEU A 3 -2.39 27.43 6.65
CA LEU A 3 -1.39 26.47 7.14
C LEU A 3 -1.59 25.08 6.50
N ASP A 4 -2.82 24.62 6.43
CA ASP A 4 -3.15 23.30 5.89
C ASP A 4 -2.80 23.22 4.39
N ILE A 5 -3.13 24.28 3.63
CA ILE A 5 -2.74 24.42 2.22
C ILE A 5 -1.21 24.40 2.10
N GLY A 6 -0.51 25.18 2.95
CA GLY A 6 0.94 25.21 2.96
C GLY A 6 1.58 23.84 3.20
N VAL A 7 1.06 23.07 4.16
CA VAL A 7 1.54 21.71 4.46
C VAL A 7 1.32 20.76 3.28
N VAL A 8 0.13 20.79 2.67
CA VAL A 8 -0.17 19.90 1.53
C VAL A 8 0.66 20.29 0.30
N VAL A 9 0.80 21.58 0.00
CA VAL A 9 1.65 22.03 -1.12
C VAL A 9 3.10 21.64 -0.89
N ALA A 10 3.63 21.83 0.31
CA ALA A 10 5.00 21.40 0.66
C ALA A 10 5.17 19.88 0.54
N TYR A 11 4.17 19.09 0.98
CA TYR A 11 4.17 17.64 0.82
C TYR A 11 4.17 17.22 -0.66
N LEU A 12 3.28 17.78 -1.49
CA LEU A 12 3.20 17.46 -2.91
C LEU A 12 4.50 17.85 -3.65
N ALA A 13 5.07 19.02 -3.31
CA ALA A 13 6.36 19.46 -3.84
C ALA A 13 7.49 18.49 -3.44
N ALA A 14 7.51 18.03 -2.19
CA ALA A 14 8.49 17.06 -1.72
C ALA A 14 8.36 15.71 -2.48
N MET A 15 7.13 15.26 -2.76
CA MET A 15 6.89 14.04 -3.55
C MET A 15 7.41 14.19 -4.99
N LEU A 16 7.20 15.34 -5.63
CA LEU A 16 7.73 15.63 -6.97
C LEU A 16 9.27 15.69 -6.97
N LEU A 17 9.87 16.31 -5.95
CA LEU A 17 11.34 16.37 -5.82
C LEU A 17 11.95 14.98 -5.60
N LEU A 18 11.33 14.14 -4.77
CA LEU A 18 11.74 12.74 -4.60
C LEU A 18 11.56 11.94 -5.88
N GLY A 19 10.48 12.18 -6.61
CA GLY A 19 10.24 11.62 -7.93
C GLY A 19 11.35 11.97 -8.92
N TRP A 20 11.69 13.25 -9.01
CA TRP A 20 12.79 13.71 -9.84
C TRP A 20 14.17 13.14 -9.43
N TYR A 21 14.42 13.04 -8.12
CA TYR A 21 15.64 12.40 -7.62
C TYR A 21 15.68 10.91 -7.97
N GLY A 22 14.54 10.21 -7.88
CA GLY A 22 14.39 8.81 -8.30
C GLY A 22 14.65 8.63 -9.80
N MET A 23 14.16 9.56 -10.65
CA MET A 23 14.45 9.58 -12.08
C MET A 23 15.96 9.60 -12.38
N ARG A 24 16.73 10.41 -11.64
CA ARG A 24 18.19 10.47 -11.81
C ARG A 24 18.91 9.18 -11.45
N ARG A 25 18.29 8.32 -10.64
CA ARG A 25 18.79 6.98 -10.29
C ARG A 25 18.35 5.91 -11.27
N SER A 26 17.27 6.12 -11.98
CA SER A 26 16.69 5.20 -12.96
C SER A 26 17.40 5.35 -14.31
N ARG A 27 18.55 4.70 -14.48
CA ARG A 27 19.38 4.80 -15.70
C ARG A 27 19.17 3.65 -16.67
N THR A 28 18.71 2.50 -16.19
CA THR A 28 18.48 1.30 -16.98
C THR A 28 17.00 0.89 -16.91
N HIS A 29 16.59 0.04 -17.84
CA HIS A 29 15.25 -0.55 -17.83
C HIS A 29 14.97 -1.34 -16.54
N GLU A 30 15.99 -2.01 -16.00
CA GLU A 30 15.89 -2.73 -14.72
C GLU A 30 15.76 -1.77 -13.52
N ASP A 31 16.47 -0.63 -13.55
CA ASP A 31 16.30 0.41 -12.53
C ASP A 31 14.87 0.96 -12.54
N PHE A 32 14.34 1.20 -13.73
CA PHE A 32 12.98 1.75 -13.89
C PHE A 32 11.90 0.77 -13.41
N LEU A 33 12.01 -0.50 -13.74
CA LEU A 33 10.97 -1.49 -13.42
C LEU A 33 11.07 -2.08 -12.00
N VAL A 34 12.30 -2.31 -11.50
CA VAL A 34 12.53 -3.04 -10.23
C VAL A 34 13.64 -2.44 -9.36
N ALA A 35 13.93 -1.15 -9.51
CA ALA A 35 14.96 -0.43 -8.75
C ALA A 35 16.34 -1.12 -8.77
N GLY A 36 16.71 -1.72 -9.91
CA GLY A 36 17.97 -2.45 -10.08
C GLY A 36 18.12 -3.67 -9.17
N ARG A 37 17.04 -4.18 -8.59
CA ARG A 37 17.02 -5.29 -7.60
C ARG A 37 17.98 -5.06 -6.42
N ASN A 38 18.09 -3.82 -5.95
CA ASN A 38 19.13 -3.44 -4.99
C ASN A 38 18.57 -2.81 -3.70
N LEU A 39 17.29 -3.05 -3.38
CA LEU A 39 16.72 -2.51 -2.16
C LEU A 39 17.20 -3.25 -0.91
N GLY A 40 17.75 -2.49 0.04
CA GLY A 40 18.11 -2.98 1.37
C GLY A 40 16.87 -3.19 2.27
N PRO A 41 17.06 -3.75 3.49
CA PRO A 41 15.95 -4.16 4.35
C PRO A 41 14.95 -3.04 4.67
N ALA A 42 15.44 -1.85 5.06
CA ALA A 42 14.58 -0.73 5.44
C ALA A 42 13.76 -0.21 4.25
N PHE A 43 14.39 -0.04 3.09
CA PHE A 43 13.72 0.40 1.87
C PHE A 43 12.71 -0.62 1.39
N TYR A 44 13.08 -1.89 1.42
CA TYR A 44 12.18 -2.98 1.04
C TYR A 44 10.96 -3.08 1.96
N MET A 45 11.16 -3.06 3.29
CA MET A 45 10.07 -3.06 4.26
C MET A 45 9.13 -1.87 4.07
N GLY A 46 9.71 -0.65 3.96
CA GLY A 46 8.94 0.58 3.82
C GLY A 46 8.09 0.60 2.56
N THR A 47 8.65 0.26 1.39
CA THR A 47 7.87 0.25 0.13
C THR A 47 6.82 -0.86 0.12
N MET A 48 7.11 -2.05 0.67
CA MET A 48 6.17 -3.15 0.77
C MET A 48 4.97 -2.78 1.66
N ALA A 49 5.21 -2.23 2.85
CA ALA A 49 4.16 -1.80 3.77
C ALA A 49 3.36 -0.61 3.21
N ALA A 50 4.03 0.39 2.62
CA ALA A 50 3.38 1.56 2.04
C ALA A 50 2.42 1.20 0.90
N THR A 51 2.78 0.22 0.08
CA THR A 51 1.95 -0.23 -1.04
C THR A 51 0.61 -0.78 -0.59
N VAL A 52 0.61 -1.60 0.44
CA VAL A 52 -0.60 -2.26 0.93
C VAL A 52 -1.44 -1.32 1.78
N LEU A 53 -0.78 -0.54 2.64
CA LEU A 53 -1.46 0.46 3.46
C LEU A 53 -1.65 1.79 2.69
N GLY A 54 -2.26 1.71 1.53
CA GLY A 54 -2.65 2.86 0.72
C GLY A 54 -3.85 3.62 1.30
N GLY A 55 -4.30 4.67 0.60
CA GLY A 55 -5.43 5.49 1.04
C GLY A 55 -6.72 4.70 1.22
N ALA A 56 -7.04 3.83 0.26
CA ALA A 56 -8.27 3.02 0.30
C ALA A 56 -8.29 2.03 1.48
N SER A 57 -7.18 1.31 1.74
CA SER A 57 -7.09 0.39 2.87
C SER A 57 -7.12 1.13 4.22
N THR A 58 -6.42 2.26 4.33
CA THR A 58 -6.40 3.05 5.57
C THR A 58 -7.79 3.63 5.89
N VAL A 59 -8.42 4.33 4.95
CA VAL A 59 -9.75 4.91 5.15
C VAL A 59 -10.81 3.81 5.33
N GLY A 60 -10.70 2.73 4.55
CA GLY A 60 -11.60 1.57 4.66
C GLY A 60 -11.53 0.91 6.03
N THR A 61 -10.32 0.68 6.57
CA THR A 61 -10.15 0.06 7.89
C THR A 61 -10.64 0.95 9.01
N VAL A 62 -10.41 2.28 8.92
CA VAL A 62 -10.97 3.24 9.89
C VAL A 62 -12.50 3.17 9.91
N ARG A 63 -13.15 3.12 8.74
CA ARG A 63 -14.60 2.96 8.66
C ARG A 63 -15.07 1.64 9.26
N LEU A 64 -14.38 0.54 8.97
CA LEU A 64 -14.72 -0.77 9.52
C LEU A 64 -14.57 -0.78 11.06
N GLY A 65 -13.50 -0.17 11.57
CA GLY A 65 -13.31 0.02 13.01
C GLY A 65 -14.42 0.85 13.66
N TYR A 66 -14.90 1.88 12.98
CA TYR A 66 -16.04 2.68 13.46
C TYR A 66 -17.34 1.89 13.51
N VAL A 67 -17.62 1.06 12.50
CA VAL A 67 -18.89 0.30 12.39
C VAL A 67 -18.86 -1.00 13.19
N HIS A 68 -17.74 -1.74 13.17
CA HIS A 68 -17.62 -3.09 13.70
C HIS A 68 -16.60 -3.22 14.84
N GLY A 69 -16.11 -2.10 15.37
CA GLY A 69 -15.11 -2.11 16.43
C GLY A 69 -13.80 -2.80 16.01
N ILE A 70 -13.20 -3.53 16.95
CA ILE A 70 -11.92 -4.23 16.72
C ILE A 70 -11.99 -5.21 15.56
N SER A 71 -13.17 -5.76 15.25
CA SER A 71 -13.35 -6.72 14.16
C SER A 71 -13.02 -6.14 12.77
N GLY A 72 -12.97 -4.80 12.63
CA GLY A 72 -12.50 -4.14 11.39
C GLY A 72 -11.05 -4.44 11.02
N PHE A 73 -10.22 -4.94 11.96
CA PHE A 73 -8.80 -5.25 11.71
C PHE A 73 -8.60 -6.39 10.71
N TRP A 74 -9.58 -7.27 10.51
CA TRP A 74 -9.44 -8.44 9.63
C TRP A 74 -9.05 -8.10 8.20
N LEU A 75 -9.45 -6.95 7.69
CA LEU A 75 -9.01 -6.49 6.36
C LEU A 75 -7.48 -6.39 6.29
N CYS A 76 -6.88 -5.63 7.21
CA CYS A 76 -5.41 -5.47 7.26
C CYS A 76 -4.70 -6.76 7.65
N ALA A 77 -5.28 -7.56 8.57
CA ALA A 77 -4.72 -8.85 8.96
C ALA A 77 -4.58 -9.81 7.77
N MET A 78 -5.58 -9.88 6.87
CA MET A 78 -5.52 -10.74 5.69
C MET A 78 -4.53 -10.22 4.64
N LEU A 79 -4.43 -8.90 4.47
CA LEU A 79 -3.39 -8.29 3.64
C LEU A 79 -1.98 -8.60 4.19
N GLY A 80 -1.77 -8.38 5.49
CA GLY A 80 -0.50 -8.66 6.17
C GLY A 80 -0.11 -10.14 6.10
N LEU A 81 -1.05 -11.04 6.32
CA LEU A 81 -0.84 -12.48 6.19
C LEU A 81 -0.42 -12.87 4.77
N GLY A 82 -1.07 -12.29 3.75
CA GLY A 82 -0.70 -12.48 2.35
C GLY A 82 0.74 -12.05 2.07
N ILE A 83 1.17 -10.89 2.59
CA ILE A 83 2.56 -10.40 2.47
C ILE A 83 3.53 -11.37 3.15
N ILE A 84 3.23 -11.84 4.36
CA ILE A 84 4.08 -12.79 5.08
C ILE A 84 4.26 -14.07 4.27
N VAL A 85 3.17 -14.67 3.81
CA VAL A 85 3.22 -15.92 3.04
C VAL A 85 3.96 -15.73 1.73
N LEU A 86 3.69 -14.65 0.99
CA LEU A 86 4.40 -14.33 -0.24
C LEU A 86 5.92 -14.21 -0.02
N ASN A 87 6.33 -13.45 0.98
CA ASN A 87 7.76 -13.18 1.21
C ASN A 87 8.50 -14.36 1.84
N VAL A 88 7.88 -15.08 2.75
CA VAL A 88 8.52 -16.22 3.43
C VAL A 88 8.64 -17.43 2.51
N PHE A 89 7.59 -17.74 1.75
CA PHE A 89 7.52 -18.98 0.97
C PHE A 89 7.77 -18.77 -0.53
N LEU A 90 7.28 -17.68 -1.13
CA LEU A 90 7.31 -17.50 -2.58
C LEU A 90 8.43 -16.56 -3.07
N ALA A 91 8.95 -15.65 -2.24
CA ALA A 91 9.97 -14.71 -2.70
C ALA A 91 11.24 -15.39 -3.22
N ARG A 92 11.69 -16.50 -2.60
CA ARG A 92 12.88 -17.22 -3.04
C ARG A 92 12.77 -17.76 -4.47
N PRO A 93 11.76 -18.57 -4.84
CA PRO A 93 11.60 -19.02 -6.21
C PRO A 93 11.37 -17.85 -7.18
N LEU A 94 10.63 -16.82 -6.79
CA LEU A 94 10.35 -15.67 -7.63
C LEU A 94 11.60 -14.87 -8.00
N LEU A 95 12.48 -14.60 -7.03
CA LEU A 95 13.74 -13.88 -7.27
C LEU A 95 14.69 -14.64 -8.20
N LYS A 96 14.68 -15.98 -8.15
CA LYS A 96 15.50 -16.80 -9.05
C LYS A 96 15.08 -16.75 -10.51
N LEU A 97 13.80 -16.53 -10.79
CA LEU A 97 13.29 -16.45 -12.16
C LEU A 97 13.73 -15.17 -12.91
N ARG A 98 14.18 -14.15 -12.19
CA ARG A 98 14.62 -12.85 -12.76
C ARG A 98 13.64 -12.21 -13.75
N ILE A 99 12.35 -12.42 -13.54
CA ILE A 99 11.26 -11.84 -14.32
C ILE A 99 10.87 -10.44 -13.82
N PHE A 100 9.99 -9.76 -14.55
CA PHE A 100 9.46 -8.44 -14.21
C PHE A 100 7.95 -8.45 -13.94
N THR A 101 7.23 -9.46 -14.45
CA THR A 101 5.77 -9.52 -14.36
C THR A 101 5.28 -10.92 -14.02
N VAL A 102 4.14 -10.98 -13.30
CA VAL A 102 3.42 -12.24 -13.01
C VAL A 102 3.08 -12.99 -14.30
N THR A 103 2.72 -12.25 -15.35
CA THR A 103 2.30 -12.83 -16.63
C THR A 103 3.41 -13.61 -17.34
N GLN A 104 4.68 -13.29 -17.09
CA GLN A 104 5.82 -14.04 -17.62
C GLN A 104 5.89 -15.48 -17.04
N ILE A 105 5.47 -15.70 -15.80
CA ILE A 105 5.42 -17.05 -15.23
C ILE A 105 4.38 -17.91 -15.98
N LEU A 106 3.25 -17.31 -16.28
CA LEU A 106 2.19 -17.99 -17.02
C LEU A 106 2.64 -18.34 -18.44
N GLU A 107 3.43 -17.47 -19.08
CA GLU A 107 4.06 -17.77 -20.37
C GLU A 107 4.98 -18.98 -20.28
N PHE A 108 5.88 -19.03 -19.29
CA PHE A 108 6.81 -20.16 -19.11
C PHE A 108 6.10 -21.48 -18.83
N ARG A 109 4.95 -21.43 -18.17
CA ARG A 109 4.22 -22.66 -17.81
C ARG A 109 3.25 -23.14 -18.89
N TYR A 110 2.66 -22.22 -19.65
CA TYR A 110 1.58 -22.52 -20.59
C TYR A 110 1.91 -22.09 -22.01
N SER A 111 1.75 -20.81 -22.35
CA SER A 111 1.97 -20.30 -23.70
C SER A 111 2.03 -18.76 -23.76
N ALA A 112 2.54 -18.23 -24.89
CA ALA A 112 2.50 -16.79 -25.17
C ALA A 112 1.06 -16.23 -25.21
N ARG A 113 0.07 -17.00 -25.67
CA ARG A 113 -1.34 -16.57 -25.65
C ARG A 113 -1.83 -16.35 -24.23
N THR A 114 -1.48 -17.23 -23.29
CA THR A 114 -1.82 -17.08 -21.87
C THR A 114 -1.22 -15.81 -21.27
N ARG A 115 0.01 -15.44 -21.66
CA ARG A 115 0.62 -14.17 -21.28
C ARG A 115 -0.22 -12.97 -21.71
N HIS A 116 -0.67 -12.92 -22.94
CA HIS A 116 -1.47 -11.79 -23.45
C HIS A 116 -2.82 -11.67 -22.74
N VAL A 117 -3.52 -12.78 -22.55
CA VAL A 117 -4.82 -12.78 -21.83
C VAL A 117 -4.63 -12.37 -20.37
N SER A 118 -3.65 -12.94 -19.68
CA SER A 118 -3.37 -12.56 -18.29
C SER A 118 -2.89 -11.12 -18.15
N ALA A 119 -2.17 -10.58 -19.13
CA ALA A 119 -1.77 -9.17 -19.14
C ALA A 119 -2.98 -8.22 -19.22
N LEU A 120 -4.00 -8.55 -20.01
CA LEU A 120 -5.25 -7.78 -20.05
C LEU A 120 -5.98 -7.80 -18.70
N VAL A 121 -6.05 -8.97 -18.05
CA VAL A 121 -6.64 -9.10 -16.71
C VAL A 121 -5.87 -8.27 -15.69
N MET A 122 -4.52 -8.34 -15.70
CA MET A 122 -3.68 -7.55 -14.81
C MET A 122 -3.77 -6.05 -15.08
N MET A 123 -3.96 -5.62 -16.32
CA MET A 123 -4.22 -4.23 -16.67
C MET A 123 -5.55 -3.74 -16.09
N ALA A 124 -6.62 -4.50 -16.24
CA ALA A 124 -7.91 -4.16 -15.64
C ALA A 124 -7.82 -4.06 -14.11
N TYR A 125 -7.16 -5.02 -13.47
CA TYR A 125 -6.88 -5.00 -12.04
C TYR A 125 -6.11 -3.74 -11.62
N ALA A 126 -5.02 -3.40 -12.31
CA ALA A 126 -4.21 -2.22 -12.00
C ALA A 126 -4.99 -0.91 -12.17
N LEU A 127 -5.84 -0.80 -13.20
CA LEU A 127 -6.73 0.35 -13.40
C LEU A 127 -7.73 0.51 -12.26
N MET A 128 -8.32 -0.60 -11.77
CA MET A 128 -9.24 -0.55 -10.62
C MET A 128 -8.55 -0.11 -9.34
N LEU A 129 -7.32 -0.61 -9.08
CA LEU A 129 -6.52 -0.15 -7.93
C LEU A 129 -6.14 1.33 -8.04
N ALA A 130 -5.71 1.77 -9.22
CA ALA A 130 -5.39 3.17 -9.47
C ALA A 130 -6.62 4.07 -9.26
N ALA A 131 -7.77 3.69 -9.79
CA ALA A 131 -9.02 4.43 -9.62
C ALA A 131 -9.40 4.56 -8.13
N THR A 132 -9.37 3.46 -7.36
CA THR A 132 -9.67 3.51 -5.91
C THR A 132 -8.69 4.39 -5.13
N SER A 133 -7.40 4.36 -5.47
CA SER A 133 -6.37 5.18 -4.83
C SER A 133 -6.55 6.67 -5.14
N VAL A 134 -6.86 6.99 -6.39
CA VAL A 134 -7.11 8.38 -6.83
C VAL A 134 -8.41 8.92 -6.22
N ILE A 135 -9.46 8.11 -6.13
CA ILE A 135 -10.72 8.48 -5.45
C ILE A 135 -10.45 8.76 -3.97
N ALA A 136 -9.70 7.91 -3.27
CA ALA A 136 -9.36 8.13 -1.86
C ALA A 136 -8.59 9.45 -1.67
N THR A 137 -7.61 9.74 -2.52
CA THR A 137 -6.86 11.00 -2.50
C THR A 137 -7.77 12.20 -2.80
N GLY A 138 -8.63 12.08 -3.81
CA GLY A 138 -9.60 13.12 -4.18
C GLY A 138 -10.57 13.43 -3.06
N THR A 139 -11.05 12.39 -2.34
CA THR A 139 -11.95 12.57 -1.19
C THR A 139 -11.27 13.37 -0.07
N VAL A 140 -10.02 13.06 0.25
CA VAL A 140 -9.25 13.80 1.27
C VAL A 140 -9.07 15.28 0.85
N MET A 141 -8.67 15.51 -0.40
CA MET A 141 -8.47 16.86 -0.93
C MET A 141 -9.78 17.66 -0.97
N GLN A 142 -10.89 17.02 -1.34
CA GLN A 142 -12.22 17.66 -1.32
C GLN A 142 -12.61 18.10 0.10
N VAL A 143 -12.44 17.22 1.09
CA VAL A 143 -12.79 17.52 2.49
C VAL A 143 -11.89 18.62 3.08
N LEU A 144 -10.60 18.63 2.74
CA LEU A 144 -9.66 19.61 3.29
C LEU A 144 -9.80 21.02 2.66
N PHE A 145 -10.13 21.10 1.38
CA PHE A 145 -10.07 22.36 0.62
C PHE A 145 -11.40 22.80 0.04
N ASP A 146 -12.47 22.06 0.30
CA ASP A 146 -13.82 22.32 -0.25
C ASP A 146 -13.83 22.57 -1.77
N MET A 147 -12.96 21.83 -2.48
CA MET A 147 -12.82 21.96 -3.93
C MET A 147 -13.70 20.94 -4.67
N PRO A 148 -14.09 21.21 -5.93
CA PRO A 148 -14.80 20.23 -6.74
C PRO A 148 -14.07 18.91 -6.85
N PHE A 149 -14.76 17.78 -6.69
CA PHE A 149 -14.17 16.43 -6.64
C PHE A 149 -13.30 16.10 -7.85
N TRP A 150 -13.72 16.48 -9.06
CA TRP A 150 -12.94 16.27 -10.27
C TRP A 150 -11.58 16.99 -10.24
N LEU A 151 -11.52 18.20 -9.68
CA LEU A 151 -10.30 18.98 -9.53
C LEU A 151 -9.39 18.34 -8.46
N ALA A 152 -9.96 17.88 -7.35
CA ALA A 152 -9.25 17.15 -6.30
C ALA A 152 -8.58 15.88 -6.83
N ILE A 153 -9.27 15.12 -7.70
CA ILE A 153 -8.73 13.96 -8.40
C ILE A 153 -7.59 14.35 -9.34
N LEU A 154 -7.76 15.39 -10.15
CA LEU A 154 -6.74 15.83 -11.09
C LEU A 154 -5.47 16.30 -10.40
N VAL A 155 -5.59 17.08 -9.33
CA VAL A 155 -4.43 17.57 -8.57
C VAL A 155 -3.73 16.43 -7.83
N GLY A 156 -4.46 15.68 -7.01
CA GLY A 156 -3.88 14.60 -6.20
C GLY A 156 -3.37 13.43 -7.05
N GLY A 157 -4.20 12.94 -7.99
CA GLY A 157 -3.84 11.84 -8.87
C GLY A 157 -2.78 12.24 -9.90
N GLY A 158 -2.85 13.46 -10.45
CA GLY A 158 -1.89 13.96 -11.42
C GLY A 158 -0.45 14.00 -10.88
N VAL A 159 -0.25 14.44 -9.65
CA VAL A 159 1.07 14.43 -9.00
C VAL A 159 1.62 13.00 -8.91
N VAL A 160 0.79 12.03 -8.52
CA VAL A 160 1.19 10.62 -8.43
C VAL A 160 1.59 10.06 -9.80
N VAL A 161 0.78 10.35 -10.83
CA VAL A 161 1.08 9.91 -12.21
C VAL A 161 2.39 10.50 -12.70
N VAL A 162 2.63 11.80 -12.47
CA VAL A 162 3.86 12.47 -12.94
C VAL A 162 5.10 11.84 -12.32
N TYR A 163 5.19 11.75 -10.98
CA TYR A 163 6.42 11.25 -10.39
C TYR A 163 6.64 9.75 -10.63
N SER A 164 5.58 8.97 -10.73
CA SER A 164 5.70 7.52 -11.01
C SER A 164 6.09 7.24 -12.45
N ALA A 165 5.51 7.97 -13.41
CA ALA A 165 5.82 7.81 -14.84
C ALA A 165 7.24 8.23 -15.19
N VAL A 166 7.76 9.26 -14.51
CA VAL A 166 9.09 9.83 -14.79
C VAL A 166 10.21 9.00 -14.18
N GLY A 167 10.06 8.53 -12.95
CA GLY A 167 11.16 7.88 -12.23
C GLY A 167 10.99 6.39 -11.92
N GLY A 168 9.85 5.79 -12.28
CA GLY A 168 9.58 4.37 -12.11
C GLY A 168 9.70 3.90 -10.67
N MET A 169 10.21 2.68 -10.48
CA MET A 169 10.28 2.02 -9.17
C MET A 169 11.19 2.75 -8.18
N TRP A 170 12.26 3.44 -8.62
CA TRP A 170 13.07 4.25 -7.71
C TRP A 170 12.30 5.42 -7.12
N SER A 171 11.52 6.13 -7.95
CA SER A 171 10.68 7.24 -7.45
C SER A 171 9.61 6.72 -6.49
N LEU A 172 8.93 5.64 -6.85
CA LEU A 172 7.92 5.00 -5.98
C LEU A 172 8.54 4.60 -4.63
N THR A 173 9.68 3.92 -4.64
CA THR A 173 10.34 3.49 -3.39
C THR A 173 10.70 4.66 -2.48
N LEU A 174 11.23 5.75 -3.03
CA LEU A 174 11.62 6.93 -2.25
C LEU A 174 10.39 7.64 -1.65
N THR A 175 9.34 7.81 -2.42
CA THR A 175 8.09 8.40 -1.93
C THR A 175 7.38 7.48 -0.93
N ASP A 176 7.36 6.18 -1.18
CA ASP A 176 6.77 5.16 -0.30
C ASP A 176 7.39 5.21 1.11
N ILE A 177 8.72 5.35 1.21
CA ILE A 177 9.40 5.40 2.51
C ILE A 177 9.03 6.65 3.29
N VAL A 178 9.01 7.81 2.65
CA VAL A 178 8.62 9.05 3.30
C VAL A 178 7.17 8.96 3.76
N GLN A 179 6.28 8.46 2.91
CA GLN A 179 4.87 8.24 3.24
C GLN A 179 4.68 7.22 4.37
N PHE A 180 5.46 6.14 4.35
CA PHE A 180 5.47 5.15 5.43
C PHE A 180 5.84 5.77 6.77
N LEU A 181 6.91 6.58 6.82
CA LEU A 181 7.34 7.26 8.05
C LEU A 181 6.31 8.28 8.53
N ILE A 182 5.81 9.14 7.64
CA ILE A 182 4.79 10.15 7.97
C ILE A 182 3.52 9.46 8.52
N LYS A 183 3.08 8.39 7.86
CA LYS A 183 1.90 7.64 8.26
C LYS A 183 2.10 6.96 9.62
N THR A 184 3.24 6.28 9.82
CA THR A 184 3.55 5.59 11.08
C THR A 184 3.60 6.56 12.24
N VAL A 185 4.37 7.64 12.12
CA VAL A 185 4.49 8.66 13.16
C VAL A 185 3.16 9.38 13.35
N GLY A 186 2.49 9.81 12.27
CA GLY A 186 1.23 10.52 12.32
C GLY A 186 0.11 9.71 13.00
N LEU A 187 -0.03 8.43 12.66
CA LEU A 187 -1.09 7.59 13.25
C LEU A 187 -0.75 7.14 14.67
N MET A 188 0.47 6.62 14.89
CA MET A 188 0.82 5.98 16.17
C MET A 188 1.30 6.96 17.22
N ALA A 189 2.10 7.96 16.86
CA ALA A 189 2.68 8.89 17.82
C ALA A 189 1.86 10.19 18.00
N VAL A 190 1.00 10.53 17.03
CA VAL A 190 0.23 11.77 17.10
C VAL A 190 -1.27 11.48 17.25
N LEU A 191 -1.88 10.83 16.26
CA LEU A 191 -3.33 10.66 16.23
C LEU A 191 -3.84 9.77 17.37
N LEU A 192 -3.23 8.60 17.58
CA LEU A 192 -3.66 7.65 18.60
C LEU A 192 -3.61 8.27 20.03
N PRO A 193 -2.51 8.90 20.48
CA PRO A 193 -2.48 9.56 21.79
C PRO A 193 -3.50 10.69 21.93
N ILE A 194 -3.67 11.51 20.89
CA ILE A 194 -4.67 12.59 20.90
C ILE A 194 -6.09 12.02 21.03
N CYS A 195 -6.43 10.98 20.25
CA CYS A 195 -7.73 10.35 20.33
C CYS A 195 -7.99 9.76 21.71
N LEU A 196 -7.01 9.04 22.27
CA LEU A 196 -7.12 8.45 23.62
C LEU A 196 -7.27 9.53 24.70
N SER A 197 -6.50 10.61 24.63
CA SER A 197 -6.61 11.73 25.60
C SER A 197 -7.97 12.43 25.52
N ARG A 198 -8.52 12.59 24.30
CA ARG A 198 -9.85 13.21 24.11
C ARG A 198 -10.99 12.38 24.66
N VAL A 199 -10.87 11.07 24.64
CA VAL A 199 -11.88 10.14 25.21
C VAL A 199 -11.77 10.03 26.73
N GLY A 200 -10.61 10.39 27.32
CA GLY A 200 -10.31 10.26 28.74
C GLY A 200 -9.51 9.00 29.09
N GLY A 201 -8.75 8.45 28.11
CA GLY A 201 -7.92 7.26 28.27
C GLY A 201 -8.61 5.96 27.88
N TRP A 202 -7.86 4.87 28.01
CA TRP A 202 -8.31 3.53 27.63
C TRP A 202 -9.53 3.06 28.43
N ASP A 203 -9.52 3.27 29.75
CA ASP A 203 -10.60 2.82 30.63
C ASP A 203 -11.93 3.51 30.29
N GLN A 204 -11.88 4.80 29.96
CA GLN A 204 -13.04 5.54 29.52
C GLN A 204 -13.52 5.11 28.13
N LEU A 205 -12.61 4.77 27.24
CA LEU A 205 -12.94 4.20 25.93
C LEU A 205 -13.72 2.90 26.09
N VAL A 206 -13.21 1.98 26.91
CA VAL A 206 -13.86 0.68 27.19
C VAL A 206 -15.22 0.86 27.86
N ALA A 207 -15.34 1.79 28.79
CA ALA A 207 -16.61 2.07 29.46
C ALA A 207 -17.70 2.68 28.57
N LYS A 208 -17.30 3.43 27.54
CA LYS A 208 -18.23 4.12 26.62
C LYS A 208 -18.66 3.28 25.43
N LEU A 209 -17.86 2.29 25.04
CA LEU A 209 -18.16 1.46 23.87
C LEU A 209 -18.96 0.22 24.27
N PRO A 210 -19.90 -0.24 23.41
CA PRO A 210 -20.57 -1.51 23.62
C PRO A 210 -19.57 -2.67 23.64
N ALA A 211 -19.83 -3.71 24.44
CA ALA A 211 -18.99 -4.90 24.51
C ALA A 211 -18.74 -5.55 23.13
N ALA A 212 -19.74 -5.51 22.26
CA ALA A 212 -19.62 -5.98 20.87
C ALA A 212 -18.52 -5.29 20.05
N SER A 213 -18.12 -4.06 20.41
CA SER A 213 -17.01 -3.35 19.76
C SER A 213 -15.64 -3.99 20.00
N PHE A 214 -15.53 -4.81 21.03
CA PHE A 214 -14.30 -5.55 21.38
C PHE A 214 -14.36 -7.02 20.96
N GLU A 215 -15.41 -7.43 20.26
CA GLU A 215 -15.55 -8.79 19.75
C GLU A 215 -14.83 -8.93 18.41
N PRO A 216 -13.79 -9.80 18.29
CA PRO A 216 -13.04 -9.97 17.05
C PRO A 216 -13.86 -10.50 15.88
N THR A 217 -15.00 -11.11 16.13
CA THR A 217 -15.87 -11.71 15.10
C THR A 217 -17.15 -10.91 14.84
N ALA A 218 -17.28 -9.70 15.39
CA ALA A 218 -18.47 -8.86 15.24
C ALA A 218 -18.85 -8.57 13.77
N ILE A 219 -17.86 -8.53 12.86
CA ILE A 219 -18.09 -8.35 11.42
C ILE A 219 -18.73 -9.59 10.74
N GLY A 220 -18.73 -10.74 11.43
CA GLY A 220 -19.28 -12.01 10.95
C GLY A 220 -18.30 -12.89 10.18
N TRP A 221 -18.37 -14.18 10.42
CA TRP A 221 -17.52 -15.19 9.78
C TRP A 221 -17.57 -15.17 8.24
N PRO A 222 -18.73 -14.99 7.58
CA PRO A 222 -18.79 -14.90 6.11
C PRO A 222 -17.92 -13.75 5.58
N THR A 223 -17.91 -12.59 6.24
CA THR A 223 -17.08 -11.45 5.86
C THR A 223 -15.60 -11.73 6.07
N ILE A 224 -15.22 -12.36 7.19
CA ILE A 224 -13.83 -12.74 7.46
C ILE A 224 -13.31 -13.71 6.40
N VAL A 225 -14.09 -14.72 6.04
CA VAL A 225 -13.75 -15.66 4.97
C VAL A 225 -13.65 -14.95 3.63
N THR A 226 -14.55 -14.02 3.34
CA THR A 226 -14.50 -13.22 2.11
C THR A 226 -13.21 -12.38 2.06
N TYR A 227 -12.82 -11.74 3.18
CA TYR A 227 -11.56 -10.99 3.25
C TYR A 227 -10.35 -11.90 3.06
N PHE A 228 -10.35 -13.10 3.65
CA PHE A 228 -9.32 -14.09 3.39
C PHE A 228 -9.23 -14.43 1.90
N LEU A 229 -10.34 -14.74 1.24
CA LEU A 229 -10.34 -15.11 -0.17
C LEU A 229 -9.89 -13.95 -1.07
N ILE A 230 -10.35 -12.75 -0.81
CA ILE A 230 -10.08 -11.58 -1.69
C ILE A 230 -8.70 -11.00 -1.40
N TYR A 231 -8.40 -10.66 -0.14
CA TYR A 231 -7.20 -9.90 0.19
C TYR A 231 -5.96 -10.76 0.33
N PHE A 232 -6.06 -11.92 0.98
CA PHE A 232 -4.93 -12.84 1.09
C PHE A 232 -4.49 -13.37 -0.27
N PHE A 233 -5.40 -13.94 -1.06
CA PHE A 233 -5.06 -14.43 -2.40
C PHE A 233 -4.78 -13.30 -3.37
N GLY A 234 -5.43 -12.14 -3.22
CA GLY A 234 -5.12 -10.95 -4.02
C GLY A 234 -3.66 -10.51 -3.88
N ILE A 235 -3.11 -10.52 -2.67
CA ILE A 235 -1.68 -10.24 -2.43
C ILE A 235 -0.78 -11.28 -3.10
N LEU A 236 -1.17 -12.56 -3.08
CA LEU A 236 -0.36 -13.63 -3.66
C LEU A 236 -0.25 -13.58 -5.18
N ILE A 237 -1.16 -12.89 -5.87
CA ILE A 237 -1.18 -12.77 -7.34
C ILE A 237 -1.02 -11.33 -7.84
N GLY A 238 -1.04 -10.34 -6.97
CA GLY A 238 -0.99 -8.92 -7.31
C GLY A 238 0.33 -8.52 -7.98
N GLN A 239 0.26 -7.97 -9.21
CA GLN A 239 1.43 -7.52 -9.96
C GLN A 239 2.20 -6.43 -9.21
N ASP A 240 1.51 -5.51 -8.58
CA ASP A 240 2.06 -4.39 -7.80
C ASP A 240 2.90 -4.89 -6.62
N ILE A 241 2.47 -5.96 -5.94
CA ILE A 241 3.19 -6.58 -4.83
C ILE A 241 4.40 -7.38 -5.32
N TRP A 242 4.23 -8.17 -6.39
CA TRP A 242 5.33 -8.95 -6.96
C TRP A 242 6.45 -8.06 -7.49
N GLN A 243 6.10 -6.93 -8.11
CA GLN A 243 7.09 -5.98 -8.60
C GLN A 243 7.97 -5.45 -7.46
N ARG A 244 7.40 -5.28 -6.25
CA ARG A 244 8.19 -4.95 -5.06
C ARG A 244 9.04 -6.12 -4.57
N VAL A 245 8.53 -7.36 -4.60
CA VAL A 245 9.36 -8.53 -4.29
C VAL A 245 10.62 -8.55 -5.17
N PHE A 246 10.48 -8.25 -6.46
CA PHE A 246 11.61 -8.24 -7.40
C PHE A 246 12.65 -7.14 -7.12
N THR A 247 12.36 -6.14 -6.31
CA THR A 247 13.32 -5.08 -5.94
C THR A 247 14.33 -5.52 -4.88
N ALA A 248 14.09 -6.61 -4.17
CA ALA A 248 14.94 -7.06 -3.06
C ALA A 248 16.36 -7.41 -3.52
N ARG A 249 17.38 -6.89 -2.81
CA ARG A 249 18.78 -7.19 -3.11
C ARG A 249 19.19 -8.63 -2.81
N SER A 250 18.43 -9.36 -2.02
CA SER A 250 18.68 -10.76 -1.68
C SER A 250 17.44 -11.49 -1.17
N GLU A 251 17.44 -12.81 -1.25
CA GLU A 251 16.39 -13.67 -0.70
C GLU A 251 16.16 -13.42 0.81
N ARG A 252 17.25 -13.18 1.56
CA ARG A 252 17.18 -12.91 3.01
C ARG A 252 16.46 -11.59 3.29
N VAL A 253 16.73 -10.55 2.49
CA VAL A 253 16.04 -9.26 2.62
C VAL A 253 14.56 -9.43 2.33
N ALA A 254 14.19 -10.09 1.22
CA ALA A 254 12.80 -10.32 0.89
C ALA A 254 12.07 -11.06 2.03
N ARG A 255 12.64 -12.16 2.54
CA ARG A 255 12.01 -12.95 3.61
C ARG A 255 11.84 -12.18 4.92
N LEU A 256 12.90 -11.59 5.44
CA LEU A 256 12.87 -10.96 6.77
C LEU A 256 12.17 -9.61 6.76
N ALA A 257 12.55 -8.73 5.83
CA ALA A 257 11.95 -7.40 5.75
C ALA A 257 10.51 -7.46 5.19
N GLY A 258 10.20 -8.42 4.32
CA GLY A 258 8.85 -8.67 3.86
C GLY A 258 7.94 -9.24 4.94
N ALA A 259 8.43 -10.19 5.76
CA ALA A 259 7.68 -10.67 6.93
C ALA A 259 7.42 -9.54 7.93
N ALA A 260 8.43 -8.68 8.19
CA ALA A 260 8.28 -7.51 9.04
C ALA A 260 7.24 -6.51 8.49
N ALA A 261 7.23 -6.30 7.17
CA ALA A 261 6.21 -5.46 6.51
C ALA A 261 4.79 -6.02 6.68
N GLY A 262 4.63 -7.33 6.55
CA GLY A 262 3.33 -7.97 6.75
C GLY A 262 2.86 -7.96 8.21
N LEU A 263 3.78 -8.06 9.17
CA LEU A 263 3.45 -7.90 10.60
C LEU A 263 3.11 -6.46 10.97
N TYR A 264 3.66 -5.50 10.26
CA TYR A 264 3.34 -4.08 10.45
C TYR A 264 1.92 -3.74 9.93
N CYS A 265 1.45 -4.42 8.89
CA CYS A 265 0.10 -4.22 8.33
C CYS A 265 -0.99 -4.76 9.24
#